data_0248f371bd7da60850b5ab99564f7d55
#
_entry.id   0248f371bd7da60850b5ab99564f7d55
#
_cell.length_a   1.000
_cell.length_b   1.000
_cell.length_c   1.000
_cell.angle_alpha   90.00
_cell.angle_beta   90.00
_cell.angle_gamma   90.00
#
_symmetry.space_group_name_H-M   'P 1'
#
loop_
_entity.id
_entity.type
_entity.pdbx_description
1 polymer ?
#
loop_
_entity_poly.entity_id
_entity_poly.type
_entity_poly.pdbx_seq_one_letter_code
_entity_poly.pdbx_strand_id
1 'polypeptide(L)'
;AYLLRDLADPRVRAVLGVAVFISVTAACSADIRHIRWRTVAWGLSLQVLLAFVILKLVIGGVRPGYELFTAIARVAERFMKFTDAGSRFIFGELANPEVVSQLFPGGFVFAFTALPIIIFISSFFSVLYHFGILQFFVKQTARIVVYLLNTSGAETLSAVANVFMGQTEAPIIVRPYVSQMTRSELLTLMVGGMATISGAVMAIYINLGADAVAMLTTSVMAAPCGLYLSKILMPESEVPKTRGAVTVDVKRQY
;
A
#
# COMPACT_ATOMS: atom_id res chain seq x y z
N ALA A 1 -22.99 11.48 6.87
CA ALA A 1 -22.73 11.30 5.43
C ALA A 1 -24.04 11.28 4.60
N TYR A 2 -25.09 10.59 5.03
CA TYR A 2 -26.38 10.50 4.29
C TYR A 2 -27.12 11.85 4.24
N LEU A 3 -27.09 12.64 5.31
CA LEU A 3 -27.78 13.95 5.41
C LEU A 3 -27.19 15.05 4.49
N LEU A 4 -25.96 14.89 4.01
CA LEU A 4 -25.29 15.87 3.14
C LEU A 4 -25.25 15.44 1.66
N ARG A 5 -25.91 14.34 1.31
CA ARG A 5 -25.85 13.77 -0.03
C ARG A 5 -26.44 14.71 -1.10
N ASP A 6 -27.46 15.44 -0.75
CA ASP A 6 -28.20 16.29 -1.68
C ASP A 6 -27.90 17.79 -1.57
N LEU A 7 -27.10 18.18 -0.56
CA LEU A 7 -26.86 19.60 -0.24
C LEU A 7 -25.47 20.14 -0.63
N ALA A 8 -24.51 19.29 -1.00
CA ALA A 8 -23.16 19.75 -1.30
C ALA A 8 -22.54 19.10 -2.54
N ASP A 9 -21.79 19.91 -3.29
CA ASP A 9 -20.95 19.46 -4.41
C ASP A 9 -20.08 18.25 -3.97
N PRO A 10 -19.91 17.21 -4.82
CA PRO A 10 -19.05 16.05 -4.53
C PRO A 10 -17.64 16.39 -4.04
N ARG A 11 -17.09 17.50 -4.50
CA ARG A 11 -15.76 18.00 -4.08
C ARG A 11 -15.76 18.49 -2.63
N VAL A 12 -16.80 19.24 -2.25
CA VAL A 12 -16.95 19.73 -0.87
C VAL A 12 -17.13 18.57 0.09
N ARG A 13 -17.92 17.56 -0.29
CA ARG A 13 -18.11 16.34 0.51
C ARG A 13 -16.80 15.58 0.72
N ALA A 14 -15.97 15.47 -0.31
CA ALA A 14 -14.66 14.81 -0.20
C ALA A 14 -13.74 15.55 0.77
N VAL A 15 -13.67 16.88 0.69
CA VAL A 15 -12.86 17.69 1.62
C VAL A 15 -13.38 17.58 3.06
N LEU A 16 -14.69 17.67 3.25
CA LEU A 16 -15.33 17.49 4.57
C LEU A 16 -15.05 16.08 5.13
N GLY A 17 -15.11 15.03 4.27
CA GLY A 17 -14.79 13.67 4.66
C GLY A 17 -13.36 13.56 5.20
N VAL A 18 -12.37 14.10 4.49
CA VAL A 18 -10.97 14.11 4.94
C VAL A 18 -10.83 14.87 6.27
N ALA A 19 -11.47 16.05 6.39
CA ALA A 19 -11.44 16.83 7.61
C ALA A 19 -12.04 16.08 8.81
N VAL A 20 -13.17 15.39 8.61
CA VAL A 20 -13.82 14.57 9.65
C VAL A 20 -12.90 13.42 10.07
N PHE A 21 -12.29 12.68 9.13
CA PHE A 21 -11.37 11.58 9.48
C PHE A 21 -10.15 12.09 10.25
N ILE A 22 -9.54 13.19 9.82
CA ILE A 22 -8.41 13.80 10.56
C ILE A 22 -8.85 14.24 11.95
N SER A 23 -10.04 14.86 12.09
CA SER A 23 -10.57 15.32 13.38
C SER A 23 -10.85 14.17 14.31
N VAL A 24 -11.47 13.09 13.84
CA VAL A 24 -11.71 11.87 14.63
C VAL A 24 -10.39 11.25 15.08
N THR A 25 -9.42 11.15 14.16
CA THR A 25 -8.08 10.62 14.48
C THR A 25 -7.38 11.50 15.54
N ALA A 26 -7.48 12.81 15.41
CA ALA A 26 -6.91 13.74 16.38
C ALA A 26 -7.61 13.67 17.74
N ALA A 27 -8.94 13.48 17.78
CA ALA A 27 -9.69 13.28 19.01
C ALA A 27 -9.29 11.98 19.75
N CYS A 28 -8.87 10.95 19.00
CA CYS A 28 -8.36 9.69 19.54
C CYS A 28 -6.83 9.72 19.80
N SER A 29 -6.17 10.86 19.65
CA SER A 29 -4.73 10.99 19.83
C SER A 29 -4.32 10.78 21.29
N ALA A 30 -3.19 10.09 21.48
CA ALA A 30 -2.58 9.91 22.80
C ALA A 30 -2.09 11.25 23.40
N ASP A 31 -1.67 12.20 22.56
CA ASP A 31 -1.24 13.54 22.97
C ASP A 31 -1.47 14.57 21.84
N ILE A 32 -2.59 15.25 21.91
CA ILE A 32 -3.00 16.24 20.91
C ILE A 32 -2.00 17.42 20.83
N ARG A 33 -1.35 17.77 21.93
CA ARG A 33 -0.46 18.94 21.99
C ARG A 33 0.88 18.73 21.27
N HIS A 34 1.32 17.49 21.14
CA HIS A 34 2.58 17.12 20.49
C HIS A 34 2.41 16.71 19.02
N ILE A 35 1.20 16.83 18.46
CA ILE A 35 0.97 16.55 17.04
C ILE A 35 1.80 17.51 16.17
N ARG A 36 2.66 16.94 15.34
CA ARG A 36 3.45 17.70 14.36
C ARG A 36 2.62 17.98 13.12
N TRP A 37 1.80 19.00 13.15
CA TRP A 37 0.92 19.40 12.02
C TRP A 37 1.66 19.58 10.71
N ARG A 38 2.95 19.95 10.76
CA ARG A 38 3.79 20.02 9.56
C ARG A 38 3.93 18.67 8.87
N THR A 39 4.12 17.57 9.59
CA THR A 39 4.19 16.21 9.03
C THR A 39 2.83 15.81 8.44
N VAL A 40 1.74 16.15 9.11
CA VAL A 40 0.37 15.90 8.62
C VAL A 40 0.12 16.66 7.32
N ALA A 41 0.45 17.95 7.27
CA ALA A 41 0.27 18.78 6.09
C ALA A 41 1.10 18.28 4.90
N TRP A 42 2.37 17.91 5.12
CA TRP A 42 3.22 17.34 4.07
C TRP A 42 2.71 15.97 3.61
N GLY A 43 2.27 15.10 4.53
CA GLY A 43 1.71 13.80 4.18
C GLY A 43 0.43 13.91 3.36
N LEU A 44 -0.49 14.78 3.76
CA LEU A 44 -1.71 15.07 3.02
C LEU A 44 -1.42 15.70 1.65
N SER A 45 -0.49 16.67 1.62
CA SER A 45 -0.06 17.32 0.36
C SER A 45 0.56 16.31 -0.60
N LEU A 46 1.41 15.41 -0.10
CA LEU A 46 2.00 14.34 -0.91
C LEU A 46 0.93 13.40 -1.46
N GLN A 47 -0.06 13.03 -0.64
CA GLN A 47 -1.17 12.18 -1.07
C GLN A 47 -2.02 12.85 -2.17
N VAL A 48 -2.36 14.14 -2.00
CA VAL A 48 -3.11 14.92 -2.98
C VAL A 48 -2.29 15.10 -4.26
N LEU A 49 -0.98 15.37 -4.13
CA LEU A 49 -0.08 15.51 -5.28
C LEU A 49 0.01 14.20 -6.07
N LEU A 50 0.17 13.05 -5.40
CA LEU A 50 0.17 11.74 -6.03
C LEU A 50 -1.15 11.48 -6.77
N ALA A 51 -2.28 11.74 -6.12
CA ALA A 51 -3.59 11.62 -6.75
C ALA A 51 -3.73 12.50 -7.99
N PHE A 52 -3.27 13.76 -7.90
CA PHE A 52 -3.29 14.69 -9.03
C PHE A 52 -2.41 14.22 -10.18
N VAL A 53 -1.17 13.83 -9.90
CA VAL A 53 -0.19 13.37 -10.91
C VAL A 53 -0.67 12.09 -11.59
N ILE A 54 -1.23 11.14 -10.82
CA ILE A 54 -1.67 9.86 -11.37
C ILE A 54 -2.98 10.01 -12.16
N LEU A 55 -3.96 10.74 -11.61
CA LEU A 55 -5.32 10.73 -12.15
C LEU A 55 -5.67 11.92 -13.05
N LYS A 56 -5.06 13.10 -12.82
CA LYS A 56 -5.49 14.37 -13.43
C LYS A 56 -4.46 15.05 -14.30
N LEU A 57 -3.16 14.81 -14.08
CA LEU A 57 -2.12 15.51 -14.83
C LEU A 57 -2.19 15.14 -16.31
N VAL A 58 -2.41 16.15 -17.16
CA VAL A 58 -2.43 16.02 -18.62
C VAL A 58 -1.30 16.86 -19.18
N ILE A 59 -0.39 16.26 -19.93
CA ILE A 59 0.73 16.92 -20.62
C ILE A 59 0.62 16.57 -22.11
N GLY A 60 0.42 17.57 -22.97
CA GLY A 60 0.31 17.35 -24.42
C GLY A 60 -0.82 16.40 -24.85
N GLY A 61 -1.94 16.36 -24.10
CA GLY A 61 -3.07 15.47 -24.39
C GLY A 61 -2.94 14.05 -23.83
N VAL A 62 -1.79 13.71 -23.25
CA VAL A 62 -1.51 12.40 -22.63
C VAL A 62 -1.54 12.55 -21.11
N ARG A 63 -1.98 11.50 -20.41
CA ARG A 63 -1.95 11.42 -18.94
C ARG A 63 -0.78 10.53 -18.47
N PRO A 64 0.45 11.08 -18.32
CA PRO A 64 1.64 10.27 -18.12
C PRO A 64 1.58 9.41 -16.85
N GLY A 65 1.00 9.93 -15.76
CA GLY A 65 0.80 9.17 -14.53
C GLY A 65 -0.16 8.00 -14.72
N TYR A 66 -1.31 8.26 -15.33
CA TYR A 66 -2.31 7.23 -15.62
C TYR A 66 -1.78 6.17 -16.59
N GLU A 67 -1.09 6.58 -17.65
CA GLU A 67 -0.46 5.68 -18.63
C GLU A 67 0.59 4.77 -17.98
N LEU A 68 1.42 5.33 -17.09
CA LEU A 68 2.40 4.55 -16.33
C LEU A 68 1.70 3.48 -15.48
N PHE A 69 0.67 3.86 -14.72
CA PHE A 69 -0.08 2.92 -13.89
C PHE A 69 -0.85 1.89 -14.72
N THR A 70 -1.39 2.29 -15.86
CA THR A 70 -2.01 1.36 -16.83
C THR A 70 -0.99 0.39 -17.41
N ALA A 71 0.24 0.84 -17.69
CA ALA A 71 1.31 -0.05 -18.15
C ALA A 71 1.69 -1.07 -17.06
N ILE A 72 1.83 -0.63 -15.81
CA ILE A 72 2.10 -1.52 -14.67
C ILE A 72 0.94 -2.51 -14.49
N ALA A 73 -0.30 -2.05 -14.55
CA ALA A 73 -1.49 -2.90 -14.45
C ALA A 73 -1.51 -3.98 -15.54
N ARG A 74 -1.24 -3.61 -16.80
CA ARG A 74 -1.14 -4.56 -17.93
C ARG A 74 -0.03 -5.60 -17.72
N VAL A 75 1.10 -5.20 -17.16
CA VAL A 75 2.18 -6.14 -16.81
C VAL A 75 1.70 -7.10 -15.72
N ALA A 76 1.06 -6.58 -14.68
CA ALA A 76 0.51 -7.40 -13.59
C ALA A 76 -0.56 -8.39 -14.11
N GLU A 77 -1.48 -7.94 -14.97
CA GLU A 77 -2.49 -8.81 -15.58
C GLU A 77 -1.87 -9.91 -16.45
N ARG A 78 -0.85 -9.56 -17.27
CA ARG A 78 -0.11 -10.57 -18.05
C ARG A 78 0.59 -11.58 -17.17
N PHE A 79 1.14 -11.10 -16.05
CA PHE A 79 1.82 -11.95 -15.08
C PHE A 79 0.85 -12.91 -14.40
N MET A 80 -0.37 -12.47 -14.09
CA MET A 80 -1.41 -13.34 -13.53
C MET A 80 -1.84 -14.46 -14.48
N LYS A 81 -1.78 -14.27 -15.80
CA LYS A 81 -2.07 -15.33 -16.78
C LYS A 81 -1.13 -16.55 -16.66
N PHE A 82 0.10 -16.35 -16.17
CA PHE A 82 0.98 -17.48 -15.86
C PHE A 82 0.45 -18.30 -14.68
N THR A 83 -0.17 -17.64 -13.71
CA THR A 83 -0.84 -18.34 -12.59
C THR A 83 -2.01 -19.19 -13.09
N ASP A 84 -2.81 -18.65 -14.01
CA ASP A 84 -3.94 -19.40 -14.58
C ASP A 84 -3.46 -20.65 -15.32
N ALA A 85 -2.37 -20.54 -16.09
CA ALA A 85 -1.76 -21.69 -16.76
C ALA A 85 -1.28 -22.76 -15.76
N GLY A 86 -0.61 -22.33 -14.68
CA GLY A 86 -0.17 -23.22 -13.60
C GLY A 86 -1.33 -23.86 -12.85
N SER A 87 -2.38 -23.10 -12.56
CA SER A 87 -3.59 -23.59 -11.88
C SER A 87 -4.31 -24.65 -12.72
N ARG A 88 -4.46 -24.41 -14.02
CA ARG A 88 -5.06 -25.37 -14.95
C ARG A 88 -4.23 -26.65 -15.07
N PHE A 89 -2.91 -26.53 -15.04
CA PHE A 89 -2.03 -27.70 -15.07
C PHE A 89 -2.21 -28.59 -13.82
N ILE A 90 -2.41 -28.00 -12.63
CA ILE A 90 -2.55 -28.74 -11.37
C ILE A 90 -3.98 -29.22 -11.15
N PHE A 91 -4.98 -28.35 -11.38
CA PHE A 91 -6.38 -28.58 -11.01
C PHE A 91 -7.29 -28.90 -12.22
N GLY A 92 -6.74 -28.88 -13.45
CA GLY A 92 -7.51 -29.13 -14.66
C GLY A 92 -8.68 -28.18 -14.83
N GLU A 93 -9.84 -28.73 -15.17
CA GLU A 93 -11.08 -27.97 -15.40
C GLU A 93 -11.63 -27.29 -14.13
N LEU A 94 -11.23 -27.72 -12.93
CA LEU A 94 -11.62 -27.04 -11.69
C LEU A 94 -11.00 -25.64 -11.53
N ALA A 95 -9.95 -25.34 -12.29
CA ALA A 95 -9.37 -24.00 -12.37
C ALA A 95 -9.94 -23.17 -13.53
N ASN A 96 -10.88 -23.70 -14.30
CA ASN A 96 -11.50 -23.00 -15.41
C ASN A 96 -12.75 -22.23 -14.90
N PRO A 97 -12.75 -20.88 -14.92
CA PRO A 97 -13.87 -20.09 -14.41
C PRO A 97 -15.21 -20.40 -15.10
N GLU A 98 -15.18 -20.75 -16.39
CA GLU A 98 -16.39 -21.07 -17.15
C GLU A 98 -17.03 -22.38 -16.65
N VAL A 99 -16.24 -23.40 -16.38
CA VAL A 99 -16.70 -24.68 -15.86
C VAL A 99 -17.15 -24.54 -14.40
N VAL A 100 -16.37 -23.83 -13.60
CA VAL A 100 -16.69 -23.58 -12.18
C VAL A 100 -18.01 -22.79 -12.03
N SER A 101 -18.27 -21.82 -12.92
CA SER A 101 -19.54 -21.06 -12.90
C SER A 101 -20.76 -21.89 -13.22
N GLN A 102 -20.61 -22.98 -13.96
CA GLN A 102 -21.70 -23.92 -14.24
C GLN A 102 -21.93 -24.92 -13.10
N LEU A 103 -20.89 -25.29 -12.38
CA LEU A 103 -20.95 -26.30 -11.31
C LEU A 103 -21.31 -25.71 -9.94
N PHE A 104 -20.92 -24.47 -9.68
CA PHE A 104 -21.10 -23.84 -8.37
C PHE A 104 -21.86 -22.51 -8.47
N PRO A 105 -22.92 -22.31 -7.67
CA PRO A 105 -23.59 -21.03 -7.58
C PRO A 105 -22.62 -19.94 -7.15
N GLY A 106 -22.40 -18.91 -8.00
CA GLY A 106 -21.44 -17.83 -7.75
C GLY A 106 -20.10 -17.96 -8.48
N GLY A 107 -19.80 -19.10 -9.13
CA GLY A 107 -18.71 -19.24 -10.10
C GLY A 107 -17.29 -19.05 -9.55
N PHE A 108 -17.09 -19.05 -8.23
CA PHE A 108 -15.80 -18.80 -7.58
C PHE A 108 -15.52 -19.83 -6.50
N VAL A 109 -14.44 -20.60 -6.68
CA VAL A 109 -13.92 -21.50 -5.65
C VAL A 109 -12.55 -21.01 -5.22
N PHE A 110 -12.49 -20.48 -4.00
CA PHE A 110 -11.27 -19.85 -3.44
C PHE A 110 -10.02 -20.73 -3.55
N ALA A 111 -10.16 -22.03 -3.30
CA ALA A 111 -9.06 -22.97 -3.32
C ALA A 111 -8.39 -23.11 -4.70
N PHE A 112 -9.16 -23.04 -5.78
CA PHE A 112 -8.65 -23.23 -7.14
C PHE A 112 -8.33 -21.92 -7.87
N THR A 113 -8.89 -20.81 -7.41
CA THR A 113 -8.72 -19.49 -8.05
C THR A 113 -7.79 -18.59 -7.26
N ALA A 114 -8.04 -18.39 -5.96
CA ALA A 114 -7.32 -17.41 -5.16
C ALA A 114 -6.01 -17.95 -4.57
N LEU A 115 -6.00 -19.18 -4.04
CA LEU A 115 -4.79 -19.74 -3.42
C LEU A 115 -3.60 -19.84 -4.40
N PRO A 116 -3.77 -20.31 -5.65
CA PRO A 116 -2.66 -20.33 -6.61
C PRO A 116 -2.09 -18.94 -6.88
N ILE A 117 -2.94 -17.91 -6.96
CA ILE A 117 -2.51 -16.51 -7.15
C ILE A 117 -1.65 -16.08 -5.96
N ILE A 118 -2.08 -16.35 -4.72
CA ILE A 118 -1.33 -15.99 -3.51
C ILE A 118 0.05 -16.66 -3.52
N ILE A 119 0.10 -17.96 -3.79
CA ILE A 119 1.35 -18.73 -3.79
C ILE A 119 2.31 -18.19 -4.87
N PHE A 120 1.80 -17.97 -6.08
CA PHE A 120 2.60 -17.50 -7.21
C PHE A 120 3.16 -16.10 -6.95
N ILE A 121 2.31 -15.14 -6.53
CA ILE A 121 2.72 -13.76 -6.26
C ILE A 121 3.68 -13.69 -5.08
N SER A 122 3.44 -14.44 -4.00
CA SER A 122 4.35 -14.49 -2.85
C SER A 122 5.71 -15.07 -3.23
N SER A 123 5.73 -16.12 -4.05
CA SER A 123 6.96 -16.70 -4.60
C SER A 123 7.72 -15.69 -5.47
N PHE A 124 7.02 -14.95 -6.31
CA PHE A 124 7.61 -13.91 -7.15
C PHE A 124 8.23 -12.78 -6.32
N PHE A 125 7.51 -12.24 -5.34
CA PHE A 125 8.07 -11.24 -4.45
C PHE A 125 9.27 -11.77 -3.64
N SER A 126 9.25 -13.04 -3.24
CA SER A 126 10.38 -13.68 -2.57
C SER A 126 11.63 -13.70 -3.47
N VAL A 127 11.46 -14.01 -4.76
CA VAL A 127 12.55 -13.96 -5.75
C VAL A 127 13.08 -12.54 -5.93
N LEU A 128 12.19 -11.54 -6.09
CA LEU A 128 12.58 -10.12 -6.20
C LEU A 128 13.32 -9.64 -4.93
N TYR A 129 12.88 -10.13 -3.78
CA TYR A 129 13.53 -9.86 -2.50
C TYR A 129 14.93 -10.47 -2.46
N HIS A 130 15.08 -11.73 -2.89
CA HIS A 130 16.39 -12.41 -2.92
C HIS A 130 17.42 -11.69 -3.79
N PHE A 131 17.00 -11.21 -4.96
CA PHE A 131 17.87 -10.43 -5.87
C PHE A 131 18.13 -8.99 -5.41
N GLY A 132 17.48 -8.51 -4.35
CA GLY A 132 17.65 -7.13 -3.87
C GLY A 132 16.91 -6.08 -4.68
N ILE A 133 16.15 -6.48 -5.72
CA ILE A 133 15.44 -5.57 -6.60
C ILE A 133 14.38 -4.79 -5.82
N LEU A 134 13.58 -5.51 -5.05
CA LEU A 134 12.51 -4.91 -4.25
C LEU A 134 13.05 -3.95 -3.19
N GLN A 135 14.12 -4.33 -2.50
CA GLN A 135 14.79 -3.50 -1.50
C GLN A 135 15.34 -2.21 -2.11
N PHE A 136 15.88 -2.27 -3.33
CA PHE A 136 16.35 -1.09 -4.05
C PHE A 136 15.22 -0.08 -4.27
N PHE A 137 14.09 -0.52 -4.82
CA PHE A 137 12.93 0.35 -5.05
C PHE A 137 12.36 0.92 -3.76
N VAL A 138 12.16 0.08 -2.74
CA VAL A 138 11.64 0.48 -1.44
C VAL A 138 12.58 1.51 -0.78
N LYS A 139 13.89 1.30 -0.83
CA LYS A 139 14.89 2.22 -0.27
C LYS A 139 14.89 3.58 -0.97
N GLN A 140 14.80 3.61 -2.30
CA GLN A 140 14.78 4.87 -3.04
C GLN A 140 13.51 5.68 -2.76
N THR A 141 12.36 5.00 -2.76
CA THR A 141 11.07 5.64 -2.44
C THR A 141 11.05 6.14 -0.99
N ALA A 142 11.53 5.32 -0.04
CA ALA A 142 11.59 5.69 1.36
C ALA A 142 12.48 6.92 1.61
N ARG A 143 13.59 7.10 0.89
CA ARG A 143 14.44 8.31 0.99
C ARG A 143 13.65 9.58 0.66
N ILE A 144 12.86 9.55 -0.40
CA ILE A 144 12.04 10.69 -0.81
C ILE A 144 11.01 11.01 0.26
N VAL A 145 10.33 9.98 0.77
CA VAL A 145 9.28 10.13 1.79
C VAL A 145 9.85 10.64 3.12
N VAL A 146 11.00 10.10 3.57
CA VAL A 146 11.70 10.58 4.78
C VAL A 146 12.06 12.05 4.66
N TYR A 147 12.58 12.46 3.51
CA TYR A 147 12.94 13.87 3.27
C TYR A 147 11.72 14.79 3.33
N LEU A 148 10.60 14.39 2.72
CA LEU A 148 9.37 15.19 2.66
C LEU A 148 8.64 15.25 4.01
N LEU A 149 8.48 14.11 4.67
CA LEU A 149 7.66 13.99 5.88
C LEU A 149 8.46 14.20 7.18
N ASN A 150 9.79 14.21 7.10
CA ASN A 150 10.70 14.25 8.24
C ASN A 150 10.40 13.16 9.29
N THR A 151 10.11 11.97 8.80
CA THR A 151 9.86 10.74 9.55
C THR A 151 11.15 9.94 9.76
N SER A 152 11.12 8.87 10.54
CA SER A 152 12.29 8.00 10.70
C SER A 152 12.47 7.06 9.50
N GLY A 153 13.69 6.56 9.32
CA GLY A 153 14.02 5.65 8.23
C GLY A 153 13.30 4.32 8.34
N ALA A 154 13.24 3.73 9.53
CA ALA A 154 12.66 2.41 9.75
C ALA A 154 11.14 2.39 9.54
N GLU A 155 10.40 3.35 10.11
CA GLU A 155 8.95 3.44 9.92
C GLU A 155 8.55 3.73 8.47
N THR A 156 9.29 4.64 7.81
CA THR A 156 9.04 4.98 6.42
C THR A 156 9.36 3.82 5.49
N LEU A 157 10.46 3.12 5.75
CA LEU A 157 10.85 1.93 5.00
C LEU A 157 9.76 0.87 5.05
N SER A 158 9.19 0.62 6.24
CA SER A 158 8.06 -0.31 6.40
C SER A 158 6.81 0.17 5.68
N ALA A 159 6.43 1.44 5.83
CA ALA A 159 5.24 2.00 5.18
C ALA A 159 5.32 1.92 3.64
N VAL A 160 6.49 2.20 3.07
CA VAL A 160 6.73 2.09 1.63
C VAL A 160 6.78 0.63 1.17
N ALA A 161 7.36 -0.26 1.97
CA ALA A 161 7.38 -1.70 1.68
C ALA A 161 5.96 -2.28 1.61
N ASN A 162 5.06 -1.84 2.49
CA ASN A 162 3.66 -2.27 2.52
C ASN A 162 2.86 -1.93 1.23
N VAL A 163 3.35 -1.03 0.39
CA VAL A 163 2.71 -0.76 -0.93
C VAL A 163 2.76 -2.00 -1.83
N PHE A 164 3.81 -2.81 -1.70
CA PHE A 164 4.08 -3.97 -2.55
C PHE A 164 3.94 -5.29 -1.79
N MET A 165 4.36 -5.28 -0.53
CA MET A 165 4.44 -6.45 0.35
C MET A 165 3.27 -6.45 1.33
N GLY A 166 2.98 -7.61 1.89
CA GLY A 166 1.95 -7.75 2.90
C GLY A 166 2.41 -7.34 4.30
N GLN A 167 1.46 -7.30 5.21
CA GLN A 167 1.68 -6.99 6.63
C GLN A 167 2.65 -7.95 7.34
N THR A 168 2.87 -9.14 6.80
CA THR A 168 3.81 -10.13 7.33
C THR A 168 5.22 -9.96 6.79
N GLU A 169 5.36 -9.47 5.57
CA GLU A 169 6.63 -9.39 4.85
C GLU A 169 7.32 -8.04 5.07
N ALA A 170 6.57 -6.94 5.04
CA ALA A 170 7.14 -5.60 5.21
C ALA A 170 7.85 -5.40 6.56
N PRO A 171 7.36 -5.92 7.71
CA PRO A 171 8.08 -5.85 8.97
C PRO A 171 9.42 -6.61 8.97
N ILE A 172 9.59 -7.61 8.12
CA ILE A 172 10.85 -8.37 8.02
C ILE A 172 12.00 -7.47 7.57
N ILE A 173 11.73 -6.51 6.68
CA ILE A 173 12.73 -5.53 6.20
C ILE A 173 13.28 -4.69 7.35
N VAL A 174 12.43 -4.34 8.32
CA VAL A 174 12.80 -3.47 9.44
C VAL A 174 13.07 -4.24 10.73
N ARG A 175 13.03 -5.58 10.69
CA ARG A 175 13.26 -6.46 11.85
C ARG A 175 14.48 -6.10 12.69
N PRO A 176 15.66 -5.74 12.11
CA PRO A 176 16.83 -5.36 12.91
C PRO A 176 16.61 -4.12 13.77
N TYR A 177 15.65 -3.28 13.42
CA TYR A 177 15.37 -2.00 14.10
C TYR A 177 14.22 -2.09 15.09
N VAL A 178 13.36 -3.13 15.02
CA VAL A 178 12.13 -3.25 15.82
C VAL A 178 12.38 -3.13 17.31
N SER A 179 13.44 -3.76 17.84
CA SER A 179 13.80 -3.70 19.26
C SER A 179 14.22 -2.31 19.75
N GLN A 180 14.49 -1.39 18.83
CA GLN A 180 14.97 -0.04 19.12
C GLN A 180 13.99 1.04 18.65
N MET A 181 12.85 0.64 18.08
CA MET A 181 11.80 1.55 17.64
C MET A 181 11.09 2.19 18.82
N THR A 182 10.73 3.45 18.65
CA THR A 182 9.85 4.18 19.58
C THR A 182 8.42 3.60 19.51
N ARG A 183 7.59 3.91 20.50
CA ARG A 183 6.17 3.52 20.49
C ARG A 183 5.43 4.07 19.26
N SER A 184 5.77 5.30 18.86
CA SER A 184 5.21 5.95 17.68
C SER A 184 5.62 5.24 16.39
N GLU A 185 6.87 4.83 16.25
CA GLU A 185 7.35 4.04 15.11
C GLU A 185 6.69 2.66 15.03
N LEU A 186 6.54 1.98 16.18
CA LEU A 186 5.85 0.68 16.26
C LEU A 186 4.37 0.80 15.85
N LEU A 187 3.67 1.85 16.30
CA LEU A 187 2.30 2.10 15.85
C LEU A 187 2.25 2.33 14.35
N THR A 188 3.19 3.09 13.79
CA THR A 188 3.26 3.31 12.33
C THR A 188 3.45 2.01 11.57
N LEU A 189 4.30 1.11 12.07
CA LEU A 189 4.50 -0.23 11.52
C LEU A 189 3.20 -1.04 11.51
N MET A 190 2.46 -1.03 12.61
CA MET A 190 1.18 -1.74 12.74
C MET A 190 0.09 -1.14 11.84
N VAL A 191 -0.06 0.19 11.85
CA VAL A 191 -1.03 0.90 11.00
C VAL A 191 -0.73 0.64 9.52
N GLY A 192 0.54 0.72 9.10
CA GLY A 192 0.95 0.42 7.73
C GLY A 192 0.50 -0.98 7.29
N GLY A 193 0.73 -2.00 8.13
CA GLY A 193 0.32 -3.37 7.83
C GLY A 193 -1.20 -3.56 7.74
N MET A 194 -1.97 -2.88 8.59
CA MET A 194 -3.43 -3.03 8.66
C MET A 194 -4.19 -2.14 7.66
N ALA A 195 -3.60 -1.02 7.24
CA ALA A 195 -4.23 -0.05 6.34
C ALA A 195 -3.93 -0.31 4.85
N THR A 196 -3.06 -1.27 4.53
CA THR A 196 -2.68 -1.62 3.17
C THR A 196 -3.02 -3.07 2.85
N ILE A 197 -3.17 -3.37 1.57
CA ILE A 197 -3.32 -4.74 1.08
C ILE A 197 -2.01 -5.23 0.47
N SER A 198 -1.71 -6.52 0.62
CA SER A 198 -0.54 -7.11 -0.06
C SER A 198 -0.75 -7.19 -1.57
N GLY A 199 0.35 -7.23 -2.32
CA GLY A 199 0.29 -7.45 -3.77
C GLY A 199 -0.44 -8.74 -4.16
N ALA A 200 -0.35 -9.80 -3.35
CA ALA A 200 -1.07 -11.04 -3.58
C ALA A 200 -2.58 -10.88 -3.41
N VAL A 201 -3.04 -10.18 -2.37
CA VAL A 201 -4.46 -9.90 -2.15
C VAL A 201 -4.99 -8.94 -3.23
N MET A 202 -4.20 -7.93 -3.62
CA MET A 202 -4.53 -7.02 -4.72
C MET A 202 -4.76 -7.79 -6.02
N ALA A 203 -3.90 -8.76 -6.34
CA ALA A 203 -4.03 -9.60 -7.52
C ALA A 203 -5.34 -10.41 -7.53
N ILE A 204 -5.80 -10.90 -6.37
CA ILE A 204 -7.09 -11.57 -6.24
C ILE A 204 -8.23 -10.60 -6.58
N TYR A 205 -8.22 -9.38 -6.02
CA TYR A 205 -9.26 -8.40 -6.32
C TYR A 205 -9.30 -8.02 -7.80
N ILE A 206 -8.15 -7.88 -8.45
CA ILE A 206 -8.06 -7.62 -9.89
C ILE A 206 -8.64 -8.81 -10.68
N ASN A 207 -8.34 -10.04 -10.28
CA ASN A 207 -8.90 -11.24 -10.90
C ASN A 207 -10.43 -11.33 -10.72
N LEU A 208 -10.96 -10.82 -9.61
CA LEU A 208 -12.40 -10.71 -9.35
C LEU A 208 -13.07 -9.53 -10.10
N GLY A 209 -12.33 -8.80 -10.92
CA GLY A 209 -12.86 -7.71 -11.75
C GLY A 209 -12.67 -6.30 -11.18
N ALA A 210 -11.87 -6.12 -10.11
CA ALA A 210 -11.54 -4.79 -9.64
C ALA A 210 -10.59 -4.09 -10.63
N ASP A 211 -10.76 -2.76 -10.78
CA ASP A 211 -9.88 -1.95 -11.64
C ASP A 211 -8.44 -1.93 -11.11
N ALA A 212 -7.51 -2.46 -11.90
CA ALA A 212 -6.11 -2.62 -11.52
C ALA A 212 -5.42 -1.27 -11.30
N VAL A 213 -5.76 -0.23 -12.08
CA VAL A 213 -5.19 1.10 -11.93
C VAL A 213 -5.66 1.75 -10.64
N ALA A 214 -6.95 1.62 -10.31
CA ALA A 214 -7.51 2.12 -9.06
C ALA A 214 -6.87 1.43 -7.84
N MET A 215 -6.71 0.11 -7.89
CA MET A 215 -6.09 -0.68 -6.82
C MET A 215 -4.63 -0.28 -6.57
N LEU A 216 -3.82 -0.19 -7.63
CA LEU A 216 -2.43 0.24 -7.55
C LEU A 216 -2.31 1.69 -7.03
N THR A 217 -3.14 2.60 -7.54
CA THR A 217 -3.17 4.00 -7.11
C THR A 217 -3.47 4.11 -5.63
N THR A 218 -4.49 3.40 -5.16
CA THR A 218 -4.90 3.39 -3.74
C THR A 218 -3.79 2.84 -2.86
N SER A 219 -3.11 1.77 -3.27
CA SER A 219 -2.01 1.17 -2.52
C SER A 219 -0.84 2.16 -2.35
N VAL A 220 -0.45 2.85 -3.43
CA VAL A 220 0.62 3.86 -3.37
C VAL A 220 0.23 5.04 -2.46
N MET A 221 -1.03 5.48 -2.52
CA MET A 221 -1.54 6.58 -1.69
C MET A 221 -1.72 6.20 -0.21
N ALA A 222 -1.84 4.92 0.10
CA ALA A 222 -1.98 4.43 1.48
C ALA A 222 -0.72 4.63 2.32
N ALA A 223 0.49 4.56 1.72
CA ALA A 223 1.74 4.72 2.45
C ALA A 223 1.89 6.08 3.15
N PRO A 224 1.79 7.24 2.48
CA PRO A 224 1.82 8.53 3.17
C PRO A 224 0.63 8.71 4.11
N CYS A 225 -0.54 8.15 3.78
CA CYS A 225 -1.73 8.20 4.62
C CYS A 225 -1.50 7.51 5.96
N GLY A 226 -1.02 6.29 5.96
CA GLY A 226 -0.69 5.53 7.16
C GLY A 226 0.35 6.24 8.03
N LEU A 227 1.36 6.84 7.40
CA LEU A 227 2.41 7.60 8.09
C LEU A 227 1.86 8.81 8.86
N TYR A 228 1.10 9.70 8.22
CA TYR A 228 0.65 10.89 8.94
C TYR A 228 -0.49 10.59 9.92
N LEU A 229 -1.38 9.63 9.65
CA LEU A 229 -2.45 9.25 10.57
C LEU A 229 -1.89 8.58 11.84
N SER A 230 -0.89 7.71 11.72
CA SER A 230 -0.23 7.13 12.89
C SER A 230 0.46 8.19 13.75
N LYS A 231 1.05 9.24 13.13
CA LYS A 231 1.67 10.37 13.84
C LYS A 231 0.65 11.34 14.47
N ILE A 232 -0.61 11.31 14.02
CA ILE A 232 -1.71 11.99 14.75
C ILE A 232 -2.11 11.15 15.94
N LEU A 233 -2.31 9.83 15.78
CA LEU A 233 -2.75 8.93 16.87
C LEU A 233 -1.72 8.85 18.00
N MET A 234 -0.45 8.70 17.66
CA MET A 234 0.66 8.65 18.61
C MET A 234 1.82 9.52 18.13
N PRO A 235 1.81 10.81 18.52
CA PRO A 235 2.87 11.73 18.18
C PRO A 235 4.23 11.26 18.68
N GLU A 236 5.29 11.60 17.95
CA GLU A 236 6.64 11.23 18.33
C GLU A 236 7.14 12.09 19.49
N SER A 237 7.23 11.50 20.66
CA SER A 237 7.75 12.12 21.89
C SER A 237 9.20 11.73 22.19
N GLU A 238 9.69 10.67 21.56
CA GLU A 238 11.04 10.15 21.75
C GLU A 238 11.94 10.54 20.56
N VAL A 239 13.23 10.21 20.62
CA VAL A 239 14.17 10.43 19.52
C VAL A 239 14.41 9.12 18.78
N PRO A 240 13.84 8.92 17.57
CA PRO A 240 14.04 7.71 16.79
C PRO A 240 15.53 7.50 16.45
N LYS A 241 16.05 6.30 16.66
CA LYS A 241 17.44 5.99 16.34
C LYS A 241 17.75 6.00 14.84
N THR A 242 16.76 5.79 14.00
CA THR A 242 16.89 5.80 12.54
C THR A 242 16.45 7.13 11.91
N ARG A 243 16.45 8.23 12.69
CA ARG A 243 16.04 9.55 12.21
C ARG A 243 16.94 10.03 11.07
N GLY A 244 16.34 10.28 9.91
CA GLY A 244 17.07 10.76 8.72
C GLY A 244 17.92 9.70 8.00
N ALA A 245 18.02 8.47 8.51
CA ALA A 245 18.79 7.39 7.92
C ALA A 245 17.88 6.30 7.34
N VAL A 246 18.01 6.05 6.03
CA VAL A 246 17.36 4.91 5.36
C VAL A 246 18.44 3.86 5.10
N THR A 247 18.66 2.98 6.06
CA THR A 247 19.58 1.83 5.91
C THR A 247 18.76 0.55 5.77
N VAL A 248 18.99 -0.19 4.71
CA VAL A 248 18.48 -1.56 4.54
C VAL A 248 19.67 -2.47 4.80
N ASP A 249 19.65 -3.12 5.95
CA ASP A 249 20.67 -4.12 6.27
C ASP A 249 20.31 -5.43 5.55
N VAL A 250 20.82 -5.59 4.33
CA VAL A 250 20.66 -6.80 3.53
C VAL A 250 21.64 -7.84 4.06
N LYS A 251 21.47 -8.30 5.29
CA LYS A 251 22.09 -9.58 5.67
C LYS A 251 21.35 -10.67 4.91
N ARG A 252 22.00 -11.21 3.87
CA ARG A 252 21.57 -12.44 3.22
C ARG A 252 21.47 -13.50 4.31
N GLN A 253 20.26 -13.82 4.73
CA GLN A 253 20.02 -15.04 5.51
C GLN A 253 20.09 -16.19 4.51
N TYR A 254 21.20 -16.91 4.56
CA TYR A 254 21.34 -18.24 3.95
C TYR A 254 20.54 -19.25 4.76
#